data_d97e7cc4b10c379c2de8c171b69803b2
#
_entry.id   d97e7cc4b10c379c2de8c171b69803b2
#
_cell.length_a   1.000
_cell.length_b   1.000
_cell.length_c   1.000
_cell.angle_alpha   90.00
_cell.angle_beta   90.00
_cell.angle_gamma   90.00
#
_symmetry.space_group_name_H-M   'P 1'
#
loop_
_entity.id
_entity.type
_entity.pdbx_description
1 polymer ?
#
loop_
_entity_poly.entity_id
_entity_poly.type
_entity_poly.pdbx_seq_one_letter_code
_entity_poly.pdbx_strand_id
1 'polypeptide(L)'
;MNTQISRIAKMIETRRKNSRDKNNFYKILIMLTMMIMMVSCGKKDNESEYEVTTVQSGDISLSVSKTGQVVSDNVMSVYTTASQRVSKVFFKEGDNVKKGDVVVTFYPVDKNETLRRIQMKNLEIQKYERNLADAQSALRRKKESQSLAIQQKSRDLHNAEELYKVGGETRVNVDDARKALRNSRLDLDNVDSEQRANIEDARTSLKTAKLELATLKEDLALIKNEITSPVDGVITEMTADENYKVNTETTLFKVSDSQNMRVEVSLSDTEVKNVEVGQRVEITSDVLPDGEKLEGYVSQISGVAKKNSSLDESDTVVKIKMNEAKGLKPGVTIKATIFYKESKNVTKLPYSSVINENGKYYVFVVGKGNKVLKREVKVGLNDDSYYEITSGVSLGEKVITVADEALKDGQKIKIADLKKHKDENPQKMKKDNKPRQGGGPGGPPR
;
A
#
# COMPACT_ATOMS: atom_id res chain seq x y z
N MET A 1 -7.41 -45.58 77.04
CA MET A 1 -6.58 -44.42 77.53
C MET A 1 -6.50 -44.34 79.06
N ASN A 2 -7.48 -44.77 79.80
CA ASN A 2 -7.45 -44.70 81.33
C ASN A 2 -6.57 -45.80 81.98
N THR A 3 -6.25 -46.90 81.36
CA THR A 3 -5.45 -48.00 82.00
C THR A 3 -3.92 -47.71 81.98
N GLN A 4 -3.43 -46.94 81.06
CA GLN A 4 -2.00 -46.54 81.00
C GLN A 4 -1.68 -45.46 82.07
N ILE A 5 -2.57 -44.52 82.29
CA ILE A 5 -2.41 -43.45 83.27
C ILE A 5 -2.37 -43.99 84.69
N SER A 6 -3.20 -45.00 85.06
CA SER A 6 -3.22 -45.67 86.37
C SER A 6 -1.93 -46.45 86.65
N ARG A 7 -1.27 -47.03 85.62
CA ARG A 7 0.05 -47.71 85.81
C ARG A 7 1.19 -46.75 85.99
N ILE A 8 1.16 -45.62 85.33
CA ILE A 8 2.19 -44.57 85.55
C ILE A 8 2.06 -43.89 86.92
N ALA A 9 0.82 -43.65 87.41
CA ALA A 9 0.60 -43.11 88.75
C ALA A 9 1.13 -44.05 89.85
N LYS A 10 0.90 -45.38 89.76
CA LYS A 10 1.42 -46.36 90.74
C LYS A 10 2.96 -46.51 90.62
N MET A 11 3.58 -46.29 89.52
CA MET A 11 5.06 -46.35 89.39
C MET A 11 5.72 -45.09 89.97
N ILE A 12 5.04 -43.97 89.99
CA ILE A 12 5.53 -42.69 90.62
C ILE A 12 5.43 -42.78 92.11
N GLU A 13 4.40 -43.43 92.71
CA GLU A 13 4.19 -43.56 94.14
C GLU A 13 5.20 -44.53 94.77
N THR A 14 5.62 -45.60 94.08
CA THR A 14 6.62 -46.56 94.58
C THR A 14 8.05 -46.03 94.55
N ARG A 15 8.40 -45.05 93.70
CA ARG A 15 9.71 -44.41 93.64
C ARG A 15 9.90 -43.25 94.67
N ARG A 16 8.86 -42.77 95.32
CA ARG A 16 8.93 -41.68 96.29
C ARG A 16 9.50 -42.09 97.65
N LYS A 17 9.77 -43.42 97.86
CA LYS A 17 10.28 -43.97 99.12
C LYS A 17 11.80 -44.25 99.10
N ASN A 18 12.54 -44.01 98.07
CA ASN A 18 13.99 -44.17 98.08
C ASN A 18 14.70 -42.85 97.69
N SER A 19 15.11 -42.18 98.72
CA SER A 19 15.88 -40.93 98.75
C SER A 19 17.29 -41.20 98.13
N ARG A 20 17.48 -40.86 96.85
CA ARG A 20 18.79 -40.53 96.29
C ARG A 20 18.80 -40.23 94.80
N ASP A 21 17.82 -39.55 94.25
CA ASP A 21 17.97 -38.97 92.89
C ASP A 21 17.01 -37.83 92.62
N LYS A 22 17.14 -36.72 93.27
CA LYS A 22 16.46 -35.46 92.99
C LYS A 22 16.80 -34.92 91.59
N ASN A 23 17.97 -35.28 91.05
CA ASN A 23 18.40 -34.80 89.76
C ASN A 23 17.75 -35.55 88.59
N ASN A 24 17.35 -36.79 88.73
CA ASN A 24 16.71 -37.56 87.64
C ASN A 24 15.20 -37.22 87.58
N PHE A 25 14.57 -36.82 88.66
CA PHE A 25 13.16 -36.44 88.66
C PHE A 25 12.95 -35.11 87.89
N TYR A 26 13.84 -34.14 88.04
CA TYR A 26 13.78 -32.89 87.23
C TYR A 26 14.10 -33.14 85.76
N LYS A 27 14.94 -34.03 85.39
CA LYS A 27 15.19 -34.38 84.01
C LYS A 27 13.99 -35.03 83.37
N ILE A 28 13.30 -35.92 84.05
CA ILE A 28 12.06 -36.59 83.60
C ILE A 28 10.90 -35.59 83.46
N LEU A 29 10.78 -34.66 84.40
CA LEU A 29 9.77 -33.62 84.40
C LEU A 29 10.01 -32.61 83.28
N ILE A 30 11.25 -32.23 83.03
CA ILE A 30 11.64 -31.38 81.89
C ILE A 30 11.42 -32.09 80.55
N MET A 31 11.71 -33.37 80.50
CA MET A 31 11.47 -34.18 79.32
C MET A 31 9.96 -34.34 78.98
N LEU A 32 9.14 -34.48 80.06
CA LEU A 32 7.68 -34.59 79.91
C LEU A 32 7.03 -33.27 79.48
N THR A 33 7.55 -32.12 80.02
CA THR A 33 7.07 -30.78 79.67
C THR A 33 7.54 -30.42 78.21
N MET A 34 8.71 -30.88 77.83
CA MET A 34 9.21 -30.71 76.46
C MET A 34 8.43 -31.54 75.45
N MET A 35 7.98 -32.76 75.83
CA MET A 35 7.12 -33.62 75.00
C MET A 35 5.67 -33.11 74.91
N ILE A 36 5.17 -32.39 75.93
CA ILE A 36 3.84 -31.72 75.86
C ILE A 36 3.91 -30.45 74.99
N MET A 37 5.05 -29.79 74.91
CA MET A 37 5.24 -28.65 74.02
C MET A 37 5.35 -29.08 72.52
N MET A 38 5.76 -30.32 72.23
CA MET A 38 5.83 -30.81 70.83
C MET A 38 4.47 -31.25 70.26
N VAL A 39 3.41 -31.40 71.05
CA VAL A 39 2.06 -31.78 70.59
C VAL A 39 1.18 -30.57 70.32
N SER A 40 1.63 -29.35 70.64
CA SER A 40 0.91 -28.11 70.35
C SER A 40 1.39 -27.43 69.04
N CYS A 41 1.83 -28.25 68.07
CA CYS A 41 1.95 -27.76 66.71
C CYS A 41 0.53 -27.85 66.08
N GLY A 42 -0.30 -26.86 66.37
CA GLY A 42 -1.55 -26.62 65.64
C GLY A 42 -1.22 -26.51 64.16
N LYS A 43 -1.95 -27.22 63.31
CA LYS A 43 -2.04 -26.97 61.89
C LYS A 43 -2.28 -25.48 61.71
N LYS A 44 -1.24 -24.70 61.47
CA LYS A 44 -1.40 -23.46 60.79
C LYS A 44 -1.91 -23.89 59.40
N ASP A 45 -3.19 -23.71 59.17
CA ASP A 45 -3.69 -23.62 57.82
C ASP A 45 -2.92 -22.45 57.18
N ASN A 46 -1.85 -22.78 56.44
CA ASN A 46 -1.19 -21.86 55.59
C ASN A 46 -2.19 -21.53 54.47
N GLU A 47 -3.07 -20.56 54.73
CA GLU A 47 -3.91 -19.99 53.70
C GLU A 47 -2.95 -19.28 52.76
N SER A 48 -2.70 -19.90 51.58
CA SER A 48 -1.89 -19.30 50.53
C SER A 48 -2.57 -18.01 50.05
N GLU A 49 -1.75 -16.99 49.83
CA GLU A 49 -2.22 -15.68 49.36
C GLU A 49 -2.24 -15.66 47.84
N TYR A 50 -3.39 -15.30 47.25
CA TYR A 50 -3.61 -15.25 45.81
C TYR A 50 -4.14 -13.88 45.38
N GLU A 51 -3.66 -13.40 44.24
CA GLU A 51 -4.24 -12.25 43.57
C GLU A 51 -5.55 -12.61 42.92
N VAL A 52 -6.50 -11.67 42.95
CA VAL A 52 -7.81 -11.86 42.29
C VAL A 52 -8.05 -10.76 41.27
N THR A 53 -8.62 -11.16 40.13
CA THR A 53 -9.13 -10.27 39.11
C THR A 53 -10.65 -10.36 39.05
N THR A 54 -11.28 -9.34 38.51
CA THR A 54 -12.73 -9.33 38.28
C THR A 54 -13.01 -9.64 36.82
N VAL A 55 -13.99 -10.52 36.56
CA VAL A 55 -14.47 -10.79 35.21
C VAL A 55 -15.01 -9.50 34.59
N GLN A 56 -14.42 -9.07 33.49
CA GLN A 56 -14.72 -7.82 32.80
C GLN A 56 -15.26 -8.07 31.40
N SER A 57 -16.00 -7.09 30.88
CA SER A 57 -16.31 -7.03 29.46
C SER A 57 -15.28 -6.18 28.72
N GLY A 58 -14.97 -6.56 27.51
CA GLY A 58 -14.09 -5.81 26.63
C GLY A 58 -13.88 -6.51 25.29
N ASP A 59 -13.11 -5.89 24.45
CA ASP A 59 -12.84 -6.45 23.12
C ASP A 59 -11.62 -7.37 23.17
N ILE A 60 -11.65 -8.41 22.33
CA ILE A 60 -10.52 -9.31 22.05
C ILE A 60 -10.33 -9.35 20.55
N SER A 61 -9.10 -9.17 20.11
CA SER A 61 -8.78 -9.16 18.69
C SER A 61 -7.49 -9.89 18.37
N LEU A 62 -7.52 -10.64 17.29
CA LEU A 62 -6.33 -11.24 16.70
C LEU A 62 -5.86 -10.36 15.55
N SER A 63 -4.59 -10.01 15.58
CA SER A 63 -4.01 -9.10 14.61
C SER A 63 -2.61 -9.51 14.19
N VAL A 64 -2.20 -9.06 13.04
CA VAL A 64 -0.82 -9.11 12.57
C VAL A 64 -0.31 -7.69 12.40
N SER A 65 0.86 -7.39 12.97
CA SER A 65 1.50 -6.07 12.87
C SER A 65 2.75 -6.16 12.02
N LYS A 66 2.84 -5.30 11.00
CA LYS A 66 4.00 -5.22 10.11
C LYS A 66 4.37 -3.79 9.80
N THR A 67 5.66 -3.61 9.58
CA THR A 67 6.19 -2.36 9.03
C THR A 67 5.95 -2.33 7.53
N GLY A 68 5.51 -1.20 7.02
CA GLY A 68 5.28 -0.96 5.61
C GLY A 68 5.63 0.46 5.22
N GLN A 69 5.30 0.82 4.00
CA GLN A 69 5.55 2.15 3.45
C GLN A 69 4.28 2.75 2.86
N VAL A 70 4.18 4.06 2.98
CA VAL A 70 3.18 4.84 2.26
C VAL A 70 3.63 4.98 0.82
N VAL A 71 2.78 4.58 -0.12
CA VAL A 71 3.02 4.74 -1.56
C VAL A 71 1.83 5.47 -2.18
N SER A 72 2.09 6.21 -3.25
CA SER A 72 1.01 6.80 -4.03
C SER A 72 0.53 5.83 -5.09
N ASP A 73 -0.77 5.83 -5.37
CA ASP A 73 -1.35 5.07 -6.46
C ASP A 73 -0.92 5.61 -7.82
N ASN A 74 -0.68 6.91 -7.90
CA ASN A 74 -0.34 7.62 -9.11
C ASN A 74 0.97 8.40 -8.95
N VAL A 75 2.03 7.89 -9.55
CA VAL A 75 3.27 8.64 -9.74
C VAL A 75 3.32 9.07 -11.21
N MET A 76 3.32 10.36 -11.46
CA MET A 76 3.37 10.93 -12.80
C MET A 76 4.78 11.40 -13.11
N SER A 77 5.37 10.84 -14.17
CA SER A 77 6.63 11.33 -14.72
C SER A 77 6.33 12.46 -15.70
N VAL A 78 6.96 13.60 -15.50
CA VAL A 78 6.83 14.78 -16.34
C VAL A 78 8.11 14.96 -17.14
N TYR A 79 7.98 14.96 -18.48
CA TYR A 79 9.13 15.05 -19.38
C TYR A 79 9.08 16.32 -20.22
N THR A 80 10.23 16.68 -20.76
CA THR A 80 10.29 17.70 -21.80
C THR A 80 9.85 17.15 -23.14
N THR A 81 9.10 17.95 -23.89
CA THR A 81 8.62 17.64 -25.24
C THR A 81 9.56 18.14 -26.35
N ALA A 82 10.57 18.93 -26.00
CA ALA A 82 11.55 19.46 -26.94
C ALA A 82 12.93 19.55 -26.26
N SER A 83 14.00 19.48 -27.07
CA SER A 83 15.36 19.71 -26.56
C SER A 83 15.55 21.18 -26.22
N GLN A 84 15.69 21.48 -24.91
CA GLN A 84 15.79 22.85 -24.39
C GLN A 84 16.81 22.94 -23.26
N ARG A 85 17.23 24.16 -22.91
CA ARG A 85 18.09 24.42 -21.76
C ARG A 85 17.26 24.88 -20.57
N VAL A 86 17.41 24.23 -19.43
CA VAL A 86 16.74 24.60 -18.18
C VAL A 86 17.26 25.95 -17.72
N SER A 87 16.37 26.89 -17.45
CA SER A 87 16.67 28.18 -16.90
C SER A 87 16.64 28.20 -15.40
N LYS A 88 15.53 27.69 -14.81
CA LYS A 88 15.33 27.68 -13.37
C LYS A 88 14.47 26.49 -12.95
N VAL A 89 14.76 25.95 -11.77
CA VAL A 89 14.00 24.92 -11.06
C VAL A 89 13.45 25.56 -9.78
N PHE A 90 12.12 25.53 -9.58
CA PHE A 90 11.46 26.24 -8.48
C PHE A 90 11.21 25.36 -7.26
N PHE A 91 11.21 24.05 -7.42
CA PHE A 91 10.91 23.07 -6.38
C PHE A 91 12.00 22.00 -6.33
N LYS A 92 12.13 21.37 -5.16
CA LYS A 92 13.08 20.29 -4.91
C LYS A 92 12.33 19.01 -4.59
N GLU A 93 13.07 17.91 -4.56
CA GLU A 93 12.57 16.63 -4.05
C GLU A 93 12.06 16.79 -2.61
N GLY A 94 10.86 16.26 -2.33
CA GLY A 94 10.15 16.39 -1.06
C GLY A 94 9.22 17.61 -0.95
N ASP A 95 9.27 18.57 -1.90
CA ASP A 95 8.39 19.74 -1.88
C ASP A 95 6.96 19.41 -2.32
N ASN A 96 5.99 20.11 -1.71
CA ASN A 96 4.60 20.04 -2.12
C ASN A 96 4.35 20.99 -3.29
N VAL A 97 3.62 20.49 -4.29
CA VAL A 97 3.20 21.25 -5.47
C VAL A 97 1.70 21.13 -5.68
N LYS A 98 1.10 22.17 -6.23
CA LYS A 98 -0.28 22.17 -6.70
C LYS A 98 -0.34 22.01 -8.21
N LYS A 99 -1.43 21.47 -8.69
CA LYS A 99 -1.71 21.40 -10.12
C LYS A 99 -1.62 22.79 -10.74
N GLY A 100 -0.76 22.92 -11.74
CA GLY A 100 -0.52 24.19 -12.44
C GLY A 100 0.66 25.00 -11.91
N ASP A 101 1.24 24.65 -10.77
CA ASP A 101 2.46 25.31 -10.28
C ASP A 101 3.61 25.10 -11.27
N VAL A 102 4.32 26.19 -11.60
CA VAL A 102 5.47 26.15 -12.50
C VAL A 102 6.65 25.52 -11.76
N VAL A 103 7.08 24.33 -12.20
CA VAL A 103 8.17 23.58 -11.58
C VAL A 103 9.50 23.86 -12.24
N VAL A 104 9.52 23.91 -13.58
CA VAL A 104 10.73 24.14 -14.38
C VAL A 104 10.46 25.20 -15.43
N THR A 105 11.39 26.13 -15.62
CA THR A 105 11.38 27.06 -16.75
C THR A 105 12.59 26.81 -17.64
N PHE A 106 12.44 27.12 -18.92
CA PHE A 106 13.50 27.01 -19.92
C PHE A 106 13.96 28.38 -20.40
N TYR A 107 15.21 28.44 -20.86
CA TYR A 107 15.65 29.58 -21.62
C TYR A 107 14.80 29.71 -22.89
N PRO A 108 14.42 30.94 -23.27
CA PRO A 108 13.66 31.16 -24.48
C PRO A 108 14.37 30.55 -25.70
N VAL A 109 13.68 29.69 -26.43
CA VAL A 109 14.16 29.20 -27.73
C VAL A 109 13.81 30.20 -28.80
N ASP A 110 14.74 30.51 -29.67
CA ASP A 110 14.45 31.33 -30.85
C ASP A 110 13.50 30.55 -31.79
N LYS A 111 12.23 30.89 -31.71
CA LYS A 111 11.16 30.31 -32.56
C LYS A 111 11.14 30.96 -33.96
N ASN A 112 11.94 31.99 -34.23
CA ASN A 112 11.88 32.74 -35.47
C ASN A 112 12.27 31.89 -36.69
N GLU A 113 13.20 30.97 -36.54
CA GLU A 113 13.54 30.03 -37.63
C GLU A 113 12.38 29.12 -38.00
N THR A 114 11.73 28.49 -37.01
CA THR A 114 10.55 27.63 -37.24
C THR A 114 9.40 28.44 -37.83
N LEU A 115 9.16 29.65 -37.34
CA LEU A 115 8.14 30.56 -37.88
C LEU A 115 8.43 30.92 -39.34
N ARG A 116 9.70 31.21 -39.70
CA ARG A 116 10.10 31.43 -41.11
C ARG A 116 9.86 30.19 -41.96
N ARG A 117 10.20 29.00 -41.49
CA ARG A 117 9.92 27.73 -42.20
C ARG A 117 8.43 27.52 -42.43
N ILE A 118 7.60 27.81 -41.42
CA ILE A 118 6.14 27.76 -41.56
C ILE A 118 5.65 28.76 -42.59
N GLN A 119 6.19 29.99 -42.63
CA GLN A 119 5.81 30.98 -43.59
C GLN A 119 6.21 30.57 -45.01
N MET A 120 7.41 30.03 -45.19
CA MET A 120 7.85 29.48 -46.51
C MET A 120 6.98 28.36 -46.98
N LYS A 121 6.60 27.46 -46.09
CA LYS A 121 5.70 26.34 -46.41
C LYS A 121 4.29 26.81 -46.77
N ASN A 122 3.79 27.87 -46.12
CA ASN A 122 2.51 28.48 -46.56
C ASN A 122 2.58 29.04 -47.97
N LEU A 123 3.68 29.70 -48.33
CA LEU A 123 3.87 30.19 -49.72
C LEU A 123 3.96 29.06 -50.74
N GLU A 124 4.61 27.96 -50.37
CA GLU A 124 4.68 26.77 -51.22
C GLU A 124 3.27 26.12 -51.38
N ILE A 125 2.48 26.03 -50.36
CA ILE A 125 1.08 25.56 -50.45
C ILE A 125 0.27 26.46 -51.39
N GLN A 126 0.39 27.81 -51.29
CA GLN A 126 -0.28 28.70 -52.22
C GLN A 126 0.15 28.46 -53.68
N LYS A 127 1.43 28.16 -53.90
CA LYS A 127 1.90 27.77 -55.22
C LYS A 127 1.23 26.46 -55.73
N TYR A 128 1.17 25.42 -54.88
CA TYR A 128 0.52 24.17 -55.24
C TYR A 128 -1.00 24.31 -55.41
N GLU A 129 -1.66 25.17 -54.68
CA GLU A 129 -3.10 25.48 -54.88
C GLU A 129 -3.35 26.11 -56.24
N ARG A 130 -2.47 27.06 -56.62
CA ARG A 130 -2.53 27.65 -57.99
C ARG A 130 -2.28 26.61 -59.08
N ASN A 131 -1.24 25.76 -58.94
CA ASN A 131 -0.96 24.69 -59.89
C ASN A 131 -2.13 23.74 -60.07
N LEU A 132 -2.78 23.36 -58.96
CA LEU A 132 -3.98 22.53 -59.01
C LEU A 132 -5.15 23.22 -59.74
N ALA A 133 -5.40 24.51 -59.46
CA ALA A 133 -6.42 25.31 -60.13
C ALA A 133 -6.14 25.44 -61.66
N ASP A 134 -4.86 25.64 -62.00
CA ASP A 134 -4.42 25.73 -63.40
C ASP A 134 -4.61 24.40 -64.13
N ALA A 135 -4.21 23.28 -63.52
CA ALA A 135 -4.44 21.93 -64.08
C ALA A 135 -5.92 21.63 -64.31
N GLN A 136 -6.78 21.96 -63.33
CA GLN A 136 -8.23 21.81 -63.43
C GLN A 136 -8.81 22.68 -64.55
N SER A 137 -8.33 23.92 -64.68
CA SER A 137 -8.72 24.85 -65.73
C SER A 137 -8.25 24.38 -67.13
N ALA A 138 -7.06 23.79 -67.19
CA ALA A 138 -6.54 23.20 -68.43
C ALA A 138 -7.39 21.99 -68.89
N LEU A 139 -7.77 21.11 -67.96
CA LEU A 139 -8.68 20.00 -68.28
C LEU A 139 -10.00 20.52 -68.83
N ARG A 140 -10.60 21.52 -68.17
CA ARG A 140 -11.87 22.09 -68.62
C ARG A 140 -11.76 22.66 -70.04
N ARG A 141 -10.75 23.48 -70.35
CA ARG A 141 -10.53 24.06 -71.66
C ARG A 141 -10.31 22.99 -72.71
N LYS A 142 -9.48 21.94 -72.46
CA LYS A 142 -9.24 20.86 -73.36
C LYS A 142 -10.51 20.05 -73.64
N LYS A 143 -11.32 19.72 -72.66
CA LYS A 143 -12.59 19.03 -72.78
C LYS A 143 -13.59 19.83 -73.62
N GLU A 144 -13.68 21.12 -73.42
CA GLU A 144 -14.53 22.01 -74.21
C GLU A 144 -14.10 22.05 -75.67
N SER A 145 -12.81 22.26 -75.94
CA SER A 145 -12.26 22.22 -77.31
C SER A 145 -12.50 20.89 -78.04
N GLN A 146 -12.28 19.77 -77.30
CA GLN A 146 -12.45 18.43 -77.91
C GLN A 146 -13.95 18.10 -78.13
N SER A 147 -14.83 18.59 -77.21
CA SER A 147 -16.28 18.47 -77.36
C SER A 147 -16.77 19.17 -78.65
N LEU A 148 -16.27 20.38 -78.90
CA LEU A 148 -16.58 21.13 -80.13
C LEU A 148 -16.09 20.37 -81.40
N ALA A 149 -14.89 19.78 -81.37
CA ALA A 149 -14.35 18.97 -82.41
C ALA A 149 -15.22 17.73 -82.70
N ILE A 150 -15.67 17.03 -81.61
CA ILE A 150 -16.56 15.86 -81.78
C ILE A 150 -17.93 16.30 -82.31
N GLN A 151 -18.49 17.44 -81.91
CA GLN A 151 -19.72 17.97 -82.51
C GLN A 151 -19.56 18.24 -83.98
N GLN A 152 -18.42 18.80 -84.41
CA GLN A 152 -18.14 19.04 -85.87
C GLN A 152 -18.05 17.73 -86.65
N LYS A 153 -17.24 16.75 -86.10
CA LYS A 153 -17.11 15.42 -86.74
C LYS A 153 -18.43 14.64 -86.78
N SER A 154 -19.31 14.84 -85.80
CA SER A 154 -20.63 14.23 -85.81
C SER A 154 -21.55 14.86 -86.87
N ARG A 155 -21.45 16.16 -87.10
CA ARG A 155 -22.15 16.82 -88.21
C ARG A 155 -21.63 16.39 -89.54
N ASP A 156 -20.30 16.30 -89.69
CA ASP A 156 -19.66 15.85 -90.95
C ASP A 156 -20.14 14.44 -91.30
N LEU A 157 -20.16 13.51 -90.30
CA LEU A 157 -20.67 12.15 -90.53
C LEU A 157 -22.18 12.15 -90.97
N HIS A 158 -23.02 12.94 -90.25
CA HIS A 158 -24.44 13.03 -90.57
C HIS A 158 -24.65 13.54 -91.99
N ASN A 159 -23.95 14.57 -92.37
CA ASN A 159 -24.04 15.10 -93.73
C ASN A 159 -23.57 14.08 -94.80
N ALA A 160 -22.49 13.36 -94.56
CA ALA A 160 -22.03 12.29 -95.43
C ALA A 160 -23.00 11.13 -95.55
N GLU A 161 -23.65 10.72 -94.47
CA GLU A 161 -24.69 9.68 -94.43
C GLU A 161 -25.96 10.12 -95.21
N GLU A 162 -26.41 11.37 -95.08
CA GLU A 162 -27.54 11.89 -95.87
C GLU A 162 -27.24 12.01 -97.29
N LEU A 163 -26.07 12.50 -97.70
CA LEU A 163 -25.66 12.55 -99.10
C LEU A 163 -25.52 11.14 -99.73
N TYR A 164 -25.03 10.17 -98.95
CA TYR A 164 -24.92 8.77 -99.38
C TYR A 164 -26.32 8.16 -99.72
N LYS A 165 -27.35 8.46 -98.90
CA LYS A 165 -28.72 7.99 -99.16
C LYS A 165 -29.29 8.45 -100.46
N VAL A 166 -28.86 9.61 -100.96
CA VAL A 166 -29.34 10.15 -102.29
C VAL A 166 -28.35 9.96 -103.39
N GLY A 167 -27.30 9.15 -103.18
CA GLY A 167 -26.32 8.81 -104.25
C GLY A 167 -25.22 9.88 -104.50
N GLY A 168 -25.18 10.95 -103.65
CA GLY A 168 -24.23 12.05 -103.78
C GLY A 168 -22.90 11.86 -103.06
N GLU A 169 -22.71 10.74 -102.39
CA GLU A 169 -21.48 10.45 -101.65
C GLU A 169 -21.13 8.94 -101.79
N THR A 170 -19.86 8.58 -101.48
CA THR A 170 -19.38 7.17 -101.56
C THR A 170 -19.42 6.54 -100.20
N ARG A 171 -19.57 5.21 -100.08
CA ARG A 171 -19.49 4.45 -98.87
C ARG A 171 -18.13 4.62 -98.17
N VAL A 172 -17.05 4.75 -98.89
CA VAL A 172 -15.70 4.99 -98.34
C VAL A 172 -15.66 6.29 -97.54
N ASN A 173 -16.23 7.37 -98.10
CA ASN A 173 -16.23 8.67 -97.44
C ASN A 173 -17.07 8.66 -96.14
N VAL A 174 -18.22 7.93 -96.13
CA VAL A 174 -19.02 7.73 -94.91
C VAL A 174 -18.22 6.93 -93.89
N ASP A 175 -17.53 5.86 -94.24
CA ASP A 175 -16.70 5.07 -93.34
C ASP A 175 -15.51 5.85 -92.86
N ASP A 176 -14.91 6.73 -93.60
CA ASP A 176 -13.83 7.65 -93.17
C ASP A 176 -14.33 8.72 -92.23
N ALA A 177 -15.50 9.31 -92.45
CA ALA A 177 -16.12 10.25 -91.50
C ALA A 177 -16.46 9.58 -90.13
N ARG A 178 -16.90 8.30 -90.20
CA ARG A 178 -17.17 7.49 -88.99
C ARG A 178 -15.88 7.17 -88.25
N LYS A 179 -14.80 6.84 -88.92
CA LYS A 179 -13.47 6.65 -88.33
C LYS A 179 -12.97 7.95 -87.70
N ALA A 180 -13.12 9.10 -88.37
CA ALA A 180 -12.71 10.39 -87.87
C ALA A 180 -13.45 10.76 -86.59
N LEU A 181 -14.79 10.55 -86.45
CA LEU A 181 -15.56 10.73 -85.26
C LEU A 181 -15.09 9.82 -84.11
N ARG A 182 -14.82 8.52 -84.43
CA ARG A 182 -14.32 7.55 -83.45
C ARG A 182 -12.97 7.99 -82.94
N ASN A 183 -12.04 8.40 -83.75
CA ASN A 183 -10.72 8.87 -83.37
C ASN A 183 -10.82 10.09 -82.51
N SER A 184 -11.68 11.09 -82.81
CA SER A 184 -11.90 12.27 -82.02
C SER A 184 -12.46 11.96 -80.56
N ARG A 185 -13.29 10.89 -80.50
CA ARG A 185 -13.75 10.42 -79.14
C ARG A 185 -12.62 9.74 -78.38
N LEU A 186 -11.79 8.92 -79.02
CA LEU A 186 -10.61 8.33 -78.35
C LEU A 186 -9.61 9.41 -77.89
N ASP A 187 -9.44 10.45 -78.70
CA ASP A 187 -8.57 11.58 -78.32
C ASP A 187 -9.09 12.32 -77.05
N LEU A 188 -10.42 12.44 -76.92
CA LEU A 188 -11.03 13.00 -75.68
C LEU A 188 -10.72 12.12 -74.49
N ASP A 189 -10.87 10.80 -74.57
CA ASP A 189 -10.61 9.86 -73.49
C ASP A 189 -9.13 9.88 -73.07
N ASN A 190 -8.23 9.94 -74.05
CA ASN A 190 -6.78 10.07 -73.78
C ASN A 190 -6.42 11.38 -73.10
N VAL A 191 -6.98 12.51 -73.54
CA VAL A 191 -6.77 13.82 -72.92
C VAL A 191 -7.36 13.87 -71.51
N ASP A 192 -8.54 13.24 -71.31
CA ASP A 192 -9.15 13.18 -69.99
C ASP A 192 -8.26 12.39 -69.03
N SER A 193 -7.74 11.24 -69.49
CA SER A 193 -6.85 10.40 -68.65
C SER A 193 -5.55 11.10 -68.27
N GLU A 194 -4.86 11.71 -69.27
CA GLU A 194 -3.62 12.47 -69.04
C GLU A 194 -3.80 13.65 -68.07
N GLN A 195 -4.88 14.45 -68.27
CA GLN A 195 -5.11 15.62 -67.44
C GLN A 195 -5.59 15.28 -66.04
N ARG A 196 -6.30 14.14 -65.86
CA ARG A 196 -6.65 13.63 -64.54
C ARG A 196 -5.39 13.18 -63.76
N ALA A 197 -4.43 12.56 -64.41
CA ALA A 197 -3.16 12.20 -63.79
C ALA A 197 -2.43 13.47 -63.30
N ASN A 198 -2.34 14.51 -64.14
CA ASN A 198 -1.70 15.80 -63.75
C ASN A 198 -2.41 16.50 -62.56
N ILE A 199 -3.75 16.39 -62.50
CA ILE A 199 -4.52 16.91 -61.36
C ILE A 199 -4.24 16.11 -60.09
N GLU A 200 -4.13 14.79 -60.16
CA GLU A 200 -3.84 13.92 -59.02
C GLU A 200 -2.43 14.15 -58.46
N ASP A 201 -1.45 14.34 -59.34
CA ASP A 201 -0.09 14.73 -58.98
C ASP A 201 -0.05 16.08 -58.26
N ALA A 202 -0.80 17.08 -58.78
CA ALA A 202 -0.91 18.38 -58.17
C ALA A 202 -1.61 18.28 -56.77
N ARG A 203 -2.65 17.44 -56.65
CA ARG A 203 -3.31 17.18 -55.35
C ARG A 203 -2.39 16.52 -54.32
N THR A 204 -1.62 15.53 -54.77
CA THR A 204 -0.66 14.82 -53.96
C THR A 204 0.40 15.76 -53.43
N SER A 205 0.97 16.60 -54.29
CA SER A 205 1.95 17.63 -53.92
C SER A 205 1.39 18.62 -52.87
N LEU A 206 0.15 19.08 -53.11
CA LEU A 206 -0.54 19.97 -52.17
C LEU A 206 -0.79 19.29 -50.80
N LYS A 207 -1.24 18.01 -50.82
CA LYS A 207 -1.49 17.23 -49.59
C LYS A 207 -0.23 17.04 -48.79
N THR A 208 0.88 16.68 -49.43
CA THR A 208 2.19 16.51 -48.78
C THR A 208 2.65 17.80 -48.14
N ALA A 209 2.60 18.93 -48.86
CA ALA A 209 2.97 20.23 -48.31
C ALA A 209 2.10 20.65 -47.08
N LYS A 210 0.79 20.33 -47.10
CA LYS A 210 -0.10 20.59 -45.94
C LYS A 210 0.24 19.72 -44.75
N LEU A 211 0.60 18.45 -44.97
CA LEU A 211 1.06 17.56 -43.88
C LEU A 211 2.35 18.07 -43.24
N GLU A 212 3.33 18.46 -44.07
CA GLU A 212 4.59 19.04 -43.53
C GLU A 212 4.37 20.35 -42.76
N LEU A 213 3.45 21.20 -43.22
CA LEU A 213 3.05 22.39 -42.47
C LEU A 213 2.42 22.01 -41.11
N ALA A 214 1.58 20.97 -41.05
CA ALA A 214 0.98 20.50 -39.82
C ALA A 214 2.06 20.03 -38.83
N THR A 215 3.03 19.23 -39.28
CA THR A 215 4.17 18.79 -38.45
C THR A 215 4.98 19.97 -37.93
N LEU A 216 5.31 20.96 -38.79
CA LEU A 216 6.03 22.16 -38.31
C LEU A 216 5.27 22.97 -37.25
N LYS A 217 3.94 23.04 -37.35
CA LYS A 217 3.10 23.71 -36.34
C LYS A 217 3.03 22.91 -35.04
N GLU A 218 2.98 21.60 -35.13
CA GLU A 218 3.02 20.70 -34.00
C GLU A 218 4.35 20.82 -33.25
N ASP A 219 5.48 20.75 -33.95
CA ASP A 219 6.82 20.96 -33.39
C ASP A 219 6.93 22.31 -32.66
N LEU A 220 6.36 23.38 -33.24
CA LEU A 220 6.36 24.69 -32.61
C LEU A 220 5.52 24.71 -31.31
N ALA A 221 4.40 23.98 -31.27
CA ALA A 221 3.51 23.89 -30.12
C ALA A 221 4.14 23.08 -28.97
N LEU A 222 5.03 22.12 -29.29
CA LEU A 222 5.75 21.33 -28.31
C LEU A 222 6.81 22.14 -27.54
N ILE A 223 7.27 23.28 -28.09
CA ILE A 223 8.23 24.16 -27.40
C ILE A 223 7.51 24.97 -26.34
N LYS A 224 7.55 24.47 -25.09
CA LYS A 224 7.01 25.15 -23.91
C LYS A 224 8.15 25.88 -23.19
N ASN A 225 7.89 27.10 -22.71
CA ASN A 225 8.86 27.87 -21.93
C ASN A 225 8.85 27.48 -20.45
N GLU A 226 7.80 26.79 -20.01
CA GLU A 226 7.59 26.34 -18.63
C GLU A 226 6.89 24.99 -18.59
N ILE A 227 7.20 24.23 -17.57
CA ILE A 227 6.55 22.96 -17.27
C ILE A 227 5.93 23.08 -15.89
N THR A 228 4.66 22.72 -15.82
CA THR A 228 3.85 22.78 -14.61
C THR A 228 3.54 21.40 -14.05
N SER A 229 3.22 21.35 -12.76
CA SER A 229 2.73 20.11 -12.15
C SER A 229 1.36 19.73 -12.71
N PRO A 230 1.16 18.47 -13.15
CA PRO A 230 -0.13 17.99 -13.65
C PRO A 230 -1.15 17.70 -12.55
N VAL A 231 -0.69 17.51 -11.29
CA VAL A 231 -1.51 17.11 -10.13
C VAL A 231 -1.05 17.83 -8.86
N ASP A 232 -1.92 17.83 -7.85
CA ASP A 232 -1.54 18.20 -6.49
C ASP A 232 -0.75 17.04 -5.86
N GLY A 233 0.43 17.30 -5.33
CA GLY A 233 1.24 16.19 -4.82
C GLY A 233 2.59 16.61 -4.26
N VAL A 234 3.48 15.63 -4.14
CA VAL A 234 4.85 15.78 -3.66
C VAL A 234 5.82 15.40 -4.78
N ILE A 235 6.84 16.21 -5.01
CA ILE A 235 7.93 15.85 -5.93
C ILE A 235 8.75 14.72 -5.29
N THR A 236 8.74 13.56 -5.93
CA THR A 236 9.47 12.36 -5.44
C THR A 236 10.83 12.19 -6.08
N GLU A 237 11.07 12.84 -7.21
CA GLU A 237 12.36 12.83 -7.91
C GLU A 237 12.49 14.11 -8.72
N MET A 238 13.62 14.75 -8.65
CA MET A 238 13.95 15.94 -9.46
C MET A 238 15.23 15.64 -10.24
N THR A 239 15.08 15.53 -11.57
CA THR A 239 16.20 15.21 -12.48
C THR A 239 16.64 16.44 -13.28
N ALA A 240 15.81 17.50 -13.30
CA ALA A 240 16.14 18.73 -13.99
C ALA A 240 17.13 19.55 -13.17
N ASP A 241 18.26 19.91 -13.80
CA ASP A 241 19.27 20.79 -13.24
C ASP A 241 19.32 22.13 -13.99
N GLU A 242 19.49 23.23 -13.25
CA GLU A 242 19.62 24.56 -13.84
C GLU A 242 20.83 24.66 -14.77
N ASN A 243 20.66 25.38 -15.87
CA ASN A 243 21.66 25.55 -16.93
C ASN A 243 22.02 24.28 -17.72
N TYR A 244 21.43 23.14 -17.42
CA TYR A 244 21.64 21.91 -18.17
C TYR A 244 20.74 21.85 -19.41
N LYS A 245 21.25 21.26 -20.49
CA LYS A 245 20.47 20.97 -21.70
C LYS A 245 19.82 19.60 -21.54
N VAL A 246 18.50 19.56 -21.62
CA VAL A 246 17.71 18.34 -21.62
C VAL A 246 17.26 18.01 -23.04
N ASN A 247 17.24 16.74 -23.37
CA ASN A 247 16.78 16.25 -24.68
C ASN A 247 15.28 15.91 -24.60
N THR A 248 14.67 15.77 -25.78
CA THR A 248 13.29 15.32 -25.92
C THR A 248 13.06 14.02 -25.12
N GLU A 249 11.91 13.88 -24.48
CA GLU A 249 11.51 12.74 -23.66
C GLU A 249 12.33 12.52 -22.38
N THR A 250 13.21 13.46 -22.03
CA THR A 250 13.89 13.40 -20.73
C THR A 250 12.90 13.68 -19.61
N THR A 251 12.82 12.79 -18.62
CA THR A 251 12.07 13.05 -17.38
C THR A 251 12.70 14.23 -16.66
N LEU A 252 11.92 15.23 -16.31
CA LEU A 252 12.35 16.41 -15.57
C LEU A 252 12.12 16.23 -14.07
N PHE A 253 10.98 15.71 -13.71
CA PHE A 253 10.62 15.38 -12.33
C PHE A 253 9.51 14.33 -12.31
N LYS A 254 9.36 13.70 -11.13
CA LYS A 254 8.22 12.85 -10.81
C LYS A 254 7.41 13.49 -9.70
N VAL A 255 6.11 13.51 -9.86
CA VAL A 255 5.18 13.99 -8.84
C VAL A 255 4.25 12.84 -8.42
N SER A 256 4.13 12.68 -7.11
CA SER A 256 3.28 11.67 -6.48
C SER A 256 2.00 12.33 -6.01
N ASP A 257 0.86 11.85 -6.49
CA ASP A 257 -0.46 12.34 -6.09
C ASP A 257 -0.65 12.16 -4.58
N SER A 258 -0.92 13.26 -3.88
CA SER A 258 -1.13 13.25 -2.42
C SER A 258 -2.54 12.84 -1.99
N GLN A 259 -3.49 12.78 -2.91
CA GLN A 259 -4.88 12.44 -2.59
C GLN A 259 -5.12 10.93 -2.64
N ASN A 260 -4.36 10.21 -3.47
CA ASN A 260 -4.52 8.77 -3.67
C ASN A 260 -3.30 8.01 -3.13
N MET A 261 -3.23 7.93 -1.79
CA MET A 261 -2.18 7.18 -1.12
C MET A 261 -2.71 5.88 -0.52
N ARG A 262 -1.86 4.87 -0.51
CA ARG A 262 -2.08 3.60 0.16
C ARG A 262 -0.85 3.21 0.97
N VAL A 263 -1.03 2.27 1.84
CA VAL A 263 0.07 1.60 2.55
C VAL A 263 0.32 0.24 1.90
N GLU A 264 1.57 -0.10 1.70
CA GLU A 264 1.99 -1.44 1.28
C GLU A 264 2.77 -2.09 2.42
N VAL A 265 2.34 -3.29 2.80
CA VAL A 265 3.04 -4.15 3.77
C VAL A 265 3.32 -5.50 3.13
N SER A 266 4.43 -6.10 3.52
CA SER A 266 4.80 -7.45 3.10
C SER A 266 4.50 -8.44 4.22
N LEU A 267 3.68 -9.44 3.93
CA LEU A 267 3.32 -10.52 4.84
C LEU A 267 3.91 -11.83 4.36
N SER A 268 4.39 -12.65 5.29
CA SER A 268 4.81 -14.02 5.00
C SER A 268 3.61 -14.91 4.62
N ASP A 269 3.89 -16.06 4.02
CA ASP A 269 2.86 -17.03 3.62
C ASP A 269 2.01 -17.53 4.79
N THR A 270 2.57 -17.55 6.01
CA THR A 270 1.83 -17.95 7.21
C THR A 270 0.89 -16.86 7.72
N GLU A 271 1.28 -15.63 7.61
CA GLU A 271 0.51 -14.45 8.07
C GLU A 271 -0.62 -14.11 7.12
N VAL A 272 -0.36 -14.16 5.82
CA VAL A 272 -1.35 -13.79 4.79
C VAL A 272 -2.56 -14.72 4.76
N LYS A 273 -2.43 -15.96 5.25
CA LYS A 273 -3.53 -16.96 5.31
C LYS A 273 -4.76 -16.48 6.08
N ASN A 274 -4.55 -15.60 7.05
CA ASN A 274 -5.62 -15.07 7.89
C ASN A 274 -6.11 -13.68 7.43
N VAL A 275 -5.47 -13.10 6.40
CA VAL A 275 -5.78 -11.74 5.95
C VAL A 275 -6.73 -11.81 4.76
N GLU A 276 -7.81 -11.03 4.84
CA GLU A 276 -8.82 -10.92 3.80
C GLU A 276 -9.08 -9.45 3.44
N VAL A 277 -9.55 -9.22 2.22
CA VAL A 277 -9.94 -7.88 1.76
C VAL A 277 -11.12 -7.37 2.60
N GLY A 278 -11.04 -6.11 3.01
CA GLY A 278 -12.05 -5.45 3.84
C GLY A 278 -11.75 -5.47 5.35
N GLN A 279 -10.74 -6.20 5.80
CA GLN A 279 -10.35 -6.20 7.22
C GLN A 279 -9.84 -4.84 7.65
N ARG A 280 -10.20 -4.44 8.88
CA ARG A 280 -9.78 -3.18 9.50
C ARG A 280 -8.29 -3.17 9.79
N VAL A 281 -7.68 -2.04 9.54
CA VAL A 281 -6.25 -1.81 9.80
C VAL A 281 -6.08 -0.54 10.61
N GLU A 282 -5.26 -0.61 11.63
CA GLU A 282 -4.76 0.52 12.39
C GLU A 282 -3.34 0.85 11.92
N ILE A 283 -3.09 2.11 11.62
CA ILE A 283 -1.81 2.59 11.09
C ILE A 283 -1.22 3.58 12.07
N THR A 284 0.03 3.35 12.45
CA THR A 284 0.80 4.25 13.32
C THR A 284 2.12 4.61 12.64
N SER A 285 2.65 5.78 12.92
CA SER A 285 3.93 6.27 12.39
C SER A 285 4.54 7.29 13.34
N ASP A 286 5.87 7.34 13.39
CA ASP A 286 6.61 8.32 14.17
C ASP A 286 6.46 9.76 13.64
N VAL A 287 5.92 9.92 12.43
CA VAL A 287 5.62 11.22 11.80
C VAL A 287 4.28 11.80 12.30
N LEU A 288 3.40 10.95 12.82
CA LEU A 288 2.13 11.37 13.40
C LEU A 288 2.34 11.86 14.83
N PRO A 289 1.49 12.76 15.33
CA PRO A 289 1.49 13.14 16.75
C PRO A 289 1.41 11.94 17.68
N ASP A 290 2.04 12.03 18.86
CA ASP A 290 2.08 10.96 19.85
C ASP A 290 0.68 10.41 20.16
N GLY A 291 0.51 9.11 19.95
CA GLY A 291 -0.74 8.39 20.21
C GLY A 291 -1.80 8.52 19.11
N GLU A 292 -1.54 9.26 18.04
CA GLU A 292 -2.46 9.34 16.90
C GLU A 292 -2.38 8.05 16.07
N LYS A 293 -3.55 7.53 15.73
CA LYS A 293 -3.74 6.33 14.93
C LYS A 293 -4.63 6.67 13.75
N LEU A 294 -4.23 6.22 12.57
CA LEU A 294 -5.08 6.32 11.38
C LEU A 294 -5.77 4.99 11.15
N GLU A 295 -6.96 5.05 10.60
CA GLU A 295 -7.73 3.88 10.23
C GLU A 295 -7.70 3.66 8.73
N GLY A 296 -7.73 2.40 8.34
CA GLY A 296 -7.80 1.96 6.97
C GLY A 296 -8.37 0.55 6.88
N TYR A 297 -8.34 0.01 5.69
CA TYR A 297 -8.78 -1.36 5.44
C TYR A 297 -7.92 -2.02 4.36
N VAL A 298 -7.84 -3.34 4.41
CA VAL A 298 -7.18 -4.14 3.37
C VAL A 298 -7.98 -3.98 2.07
N SER A 299 -7.37 -3.34 1.07
CA SER A 299 -8.01 -3.09 -0.23
C SER A 299 -7.69 -4.16 -1.26
N GLN A 300 -6.49 -4.73 -1.19
CA GLN A 300 -6.04 -5.75 -2.13
C GLN A 300 -4.94 -6.60 -1.52
N ILE A 301 -4.93 -7.88 -1.85
CA ILE A 301 -3.84 -8.82 -1.58
C ILE A 301 -3.25 -9.19 -2.92
N SER A 302 -1.92 -9.04 -3.08
CA SER A 302 -1.25 -9.36 -4.34
C SER A 302 -1.35 -10.85 -4.65
N GLY A 303 -1.74 -11.20 -5.86
CA GLY A 303 -1.72 -12.58 -6.33
C GLY A 303 -0.33 -13.10 -6.72
N VAL A 304 0.71 -12.25 -6.59
CA VAL A 304 2.09 -12.59 -6.92
C VAL A 304 2.95 -12.34 -5.68
N ALA A 305 3.50 -13.42 -5.15
CA ALA A 305 4.49 -13.34 -4.08
C ALA A 305 5.85 -12.86 -4.64
N LYS A 306 6.51 -11.95 -3.94
CA LYS A 306 7.88 -11.53 -4.27
C LYS A 306 8.85 -12.37 -3.47
N LYS A 307 9.77 -13.06 -4.15
CA LYS A 307 10.84 -13.79 -3.48
C LYS A 307 11.76 -12.81 -2.75
N ASN A 308 11.90 -12.98 -1.45
CA ASN A 308 12.84 -12.18 -0.67
C ASN A 308 14.25 -12.71 -0.92
N SER A 309 15.14 -11.87 -1.47
CA SER A 309 16.50 -12.28 -1.86
C SER A 309 17.40 -12.67 -0.69
N SER A 310 16.99 -12.42 0.55
CA SER A 310 17.77 -12.68 1.76
C SER A 310 17.31 -13.90 2.56
N LEU A 311 16.08 -14.36 2.36
CA LEU A 311 15.49 -15.52 3.00
C LEU A 311 14.73 -16.30 1.91
N ASP A 312 14.78 -17.62 1.89
CA ASP A 312 14.04 -18.46 0.92
C ASP A 312 12.50 -18.38 1.12
N GLU A 313 12.00 -17.29 1.67
CA GLU A 313 10.60 -17.02 1.94
C GLU A 313 10.00 -16.09 0.88
N SER A 314 8.75 -16.37 0.57
CA SER A 314 7.94 -15.53 -0.32
C SER A 314 7.12 -14.55 0.50
N ASP A 315 7.22 -13.28 0.16
CA ASP A 315 6.41 -12.22 0.77
C ASP A 315 5.26 -11.83 -0.16
N THR A 316 4.05 -11.82 0.38
CA THR A 316 2.87 -11.32 -0.31
C THR A 316 2.63 -9.87 0.08
N VAL A 317 2.54 -8.99 -0.93
CA VAL A 317 2.25 -7.58 -0.72
C VAL A 317 0.76 -7.39 -0.49
N VAL A 318 0.43 -6.80 0.65
CA VAL A 318 -0.93 -6.39 1.02
C VAL A 318 -1.04 -4.88 0.90
N LYS A 319 -2.04 -4.42 0.13
CA LYS A 319 -2.34 -3.01 -0.05
C LYS A 319 -3.47 -2.61 0.87
N ILE A 320 -3.24 -1.55 1.61
CA ILE A 320 -4.16 -1.00 2.61
C ILE A 320 -4.55 0.39 2.16
N LYS A 321 -5.84 0.63 2.02
CA LYS A 321 -6.38 1.96 1.75
C LYS A 321 -6.61 2.67 3.07
N MET A 322 -6.07 3.87 3.18
CA MET A 322 -6.29 4.76 4.34
C MET A 322 -7.58 5.54 4.15
N ASN A 323 -8.30 5.76 5.24
CA ASN A 323 -9.48 6.64 5.24
C ASN A 323 -9.07 8.10 5.09
N GLU A 324 -7.97 8.49 5.74
CA GLU A 324 -7.36 9.83 5.68
C GLU A 324 -5.85 9.70 5.72
N ALA A 325 -5.13 10.54 4.99
CA ALA A 325 -3.67 10.50 4.94
C ALA A 325 -2.98 11.39 5.99
N LYS A 326 -3.67 12.38 6.55
CA LYS A 326 -3.24 13.30 7.64
C LYS A 326 -1.75 13.64 7.67
N GLY A 327 -1.22 14.16 6.56
CA GLY A 327 0.18 14.63 6.50
C GLY A 327 1.23 13.54 6.29
N LEU A 328 0.84 12.27 6.16
CA LEU A 328 1.75 11.24 5.67
C LEU A 328 2.17 11.56 4.24
N LYS A 329 3.43 11.35 3.93
CA LYS A 329 3.99 11.54 2.58
C LYS A 329 4.40 10.19 1.99
N PRO A 330 4.43 10.04 0.66
CA PRO A 330 5.01 8.87 0.02
C PRO A 330 6.44 8.61 0.52
N GLY A 331 6.78 7.34 0.74
CA GLY A 331 8.07 6.93 1.28
C GLY A 331 8.14 6.86 2.80
N VAL A 332 7.16 7.41 3.54
CA VAL A 332 7.13 7.33 5.01
C VAL A 332 6.92 5.90 5.46
N THR A 333 7.75 5.48 6.42
CA THR A 333 7.61 4.19 7.09
C THR A 333 6.48 4.26 8.13
N ILE A 334 5.64 3.24 8.12
CA ILE A 334 4.52 3.08 9.05
C ILE A 334 4.51 1.67 9.66
N LYS A 335 3.78 1.51 10.76
CA LYS A 335 3.40 0.21 11.29
C LYS A 335 1.90 0.02 11.09
N ALA A 336 1.53 -1.01 10.34
CA ALA A 336 0.15 -1.41 10.12
C ALA A 336 -0.19 -2.62 10.98
N THR A 337 -1.30 -2.54 11.71
CA THR A 337 -1.89 -3.63 12.49
C THR A 337 -3.19 -4.04 11.82
N ILE A 338 -3.20 -5.21 11.18
CA ILE A 338 -4.36 -5.78 10.48
C ILE A 338 -5.11 -6.67 11.45
N PHE A 339 -6.38 -6.41 11.69
CA PHE A 339 -7.24 -7.20 12.58
C PHE A 339 -8.00 -8.24 11.76
N TYR A 340 -7.64 -9.51 11.93
CA TYR A 340 -8.24 -10.59 11.14
C TYR A 340 -9.36 -11.36 11.88
N LYS A 341 -9.47 -11.21 13.22
CA LYS A 341 -10.61 -11.65 14.01
C LYS A 341 -10.85 -10.67 15.15
N GLU A 342 -12.09 -10.30 15.38
CA GLU A 342 -12.49 -9.42 16.47
C GLU A 342 -13.77 -9.94 17.13
N SER A 343 -13.76 -10.01 18.45
CA SER A 343 -14.95 -10.23 19.28
C SER A 343 -15.14 -8.99 20.15
N LYS A 344 -16.24 -8.28 19.94
CA LYS A 344 -16.51 -7.02 20.65
C LYS A 344 -17.43 -7.26 21.85
N ASN A 345 -17.14 -6.54 22.94
CA ASN A 345 -17.94 -6.53 24.17
C ASN A 345 -18.17 -7.94 24.77
N VAL A 346 -17.14 -8.78 24.71
CA VAL A 346 -17.18 -10.15 25.24
C VAL A 346 -16.70 -10.21 26.69
N THR A 347 -17.14 -11.24 27.42
CA THR A 347 -16.61 -11.55 28.75
C THR A 347 -15.18 -12.05 28.62
N LYS A 348 -14.21 -11.43 29.29
CA LYS A 348 -12.80 -11.79 29.19
C LYS A 348 -12.13 -11.96 30.54
N LEU A 349 -11.16 -12.87 30.57
CA LEU A 349 -10.27 -13.13 31.69
C LEU A 349 -8.82 -13.14 31.22
N PRO A 350 -7.87 -12.72 32.09
CA PRO A 350 -6.43 -12.86 31.79
C PRO A 350 -6.08 -14.31 31.44
N TYR A 351 -5.15 -14.50 30.50
CA TYR A 351 -4.67 -15.81 30.09
C TYR A 351 -4.22 -16.66 31.29
N SER A 352 -3.54 -16.04 32.27
CA SER A 352 -3.05 -16.66 33.50
C SER A 352 -4.15 -17.16 34.46
N SER A 353 -5.38 -16.69 34.31
CA SER A 353 -6.52 -17.10 35.14
C SER A 353 -7.19 -18.41 34.69
N VAL A 354 -6.84 -18.90 33.50
CA VAL A 354 -7.48 -20.05 32.87
C VAL A 354 -6.51 -21.21 32.79
N ILE A 355 -6.90 -22.36 33.34
CA ILE A 355 -6.13 -23.61 33.31
C ILE A 355 -6.71 -24.53 32.24
N ASN A 356 -5.84 -25.11 31.43
CA ASN A 356 -6.21 -26.15 30.48
C ASN A 356 -5.84 -27.54 31.06
N GLU A 357 -6.83 -28.37 31.31
CA GLU A 357 -6.63 -29.75 31.73
C GLU A 357 -7.30 -30.70 30.71
N ASN A 358 -6.49 -31.44 30.00
CA ASN A 358 -6.95 -32.42 29.00
C ASN A 358 -7.95 -31.87 27.97
N GLY A 359 -7.74 -30.61 27.53
CA GLY A 359 -8.61 -29.97 26.54
C GLY A 359 -9.86 -29.29 27.10
N LYS A 360 -10.06 -29.35 28.44
CA LYS A 360 -11.09 -28.59 29.16
C LYS A 360 -10.50 -27.44 29.89
N TYR A 361 -11.19 -26.31 29.90
CA TYR A 361 -10.74 -25.09 30.53
C TYR A 361 -11.45 -24.85 31.83
N TYR A 362 -10.69 -24.45 32.87
CA TYR A 362 -11.18 -24.22 34.22
C TYR A 362 -10.68 -22.87 34.76
N VAL A 363 -11.48 -22.27 35.62
CA VAL A 363 -11.12 -21.11 36.41
C VAL A 363 -11.45 -21.34 37.89
N PHE A 364 -10.76 -20.65 38.78
CA PHE A 364 -11.07 -20.68 40.21
C PHE A 364 -11.82 -19.42 40.60
N VAL A 365 -13.13 -19.56 40.82
CA VAL A 365 -14.00 -18.47 41.24
C VAL A 365 -13.97 -18.35 42.73
N VAL A 366 -13.80 -17.10 43.25
CA VAL A 366 -13.79 -16.80 44.70
C VAL A 366 -15.22 -16.65 45.21
N GLY A 367 -15.66 -17.59 46.00
CA GLY A 367 -16.99 -17.61 46.62
C GLY A 367 -17.03 -16.98 48.02
N LYS A 368 -18.14 -17.19 48.73
CA LYS A 368 -18.34 -16.67 50.06
C LYS A 368 -17.29 -17.24 51.05
N GLY A 369 -16.74 -16.40 51.89
CA GLY A 369 -15.71 -16.77 52.88
C GLY A 369 -14.34 -17.07 52.29
N ASN A 370 -14.04 -16.52 51.11
CA ASN A 370 -12.78 -16.71 50.38
C ASN A 370 -12.47 -18.18 50.04
N LYS A 371 -13.49 -18.98 49.81
CA LYS A 371 -13.35 -20.33 49.30
C LYS A 371 -13.36 -20.28 47.77
N VAL A 372 -12.39 -20.96 47.13
CA VAL A 372 -12.34 -21.07 45.72
C VAL A 372 -13.16 -22.26 45.20
N LEU A 373 -13.83 -22.02 44.09
CA LEU A 373 -14.62 -23.06 43.39
C LEU A 373 -14.03 -23.27 41.99
N LYS A 374 -13.56 -24.47 41.70
CA LYS A 374 -13.11 -24.85 40.40
C LYS A 374 -14.32 -24.98 39.47
N ARG A 375 -14.36 -24.20 38.42
CA ARG A 375 -15.49 -24.14 37.49
C ARG A 375 -15.02 -24.32 36.07
N GLU A 376 -15.66 -25.25 35.34
CA GLU A 376 -15.43 -25.43 33.92
C GLU A 376 -15.99 -24.24 33.15
N VAL A 377 -15.20 -23.72 32.18
CA VAL A 377 -15.57 -22.60 31.31
C VAL A 377 -15.40 -23.00 29.85
N LYS A 378 -16.19 -22.36 28.99
CA LYS A 378 -15.97 -22.49 27.55
C LYS A 378 -15.27 -21.22 27.08
N VAL A 379 -14.17 -21.40 26.38
CA VAL A 379 -13.38 -20.29 25.82
C VAL A 379 -13.73 -20.09 24.35
N GLY A 380 -13.61 -18.85 23.90
CA GLY A 380 -13.73 -18.43 22.51
C GLY A 380 -12.39 -17.99 21.95
N LEU A 381 -12.32 -16.75 21.44
CA LEU A 381 -11.06 -16.18 20.97
C LEU A 381 -10.10 -15.97 22.14
N ASN A 382 -8.82 -16.07 21.85
CA ASN A 382 -7.77 -15.70 22.78
C ASN A 382 -6.71 -14.88 22.08
N ASP A 383 -6.29 -13.80 22.69
CA ASP A 383 -5.09 -13.06 22.35
C ASP A 383 -3.95 -13.42 23.32
N ASP A 384 -2.80 -12.75 23.19
CA ASP A 384 -1.64 -13.02 24.07
C ASP A 384 -1.88 -12.65 25.55
N SER A 385 -2.98 -11.97 25.86
CA SER A 385 -3.27 -11.42 27.18
C SER A 385 -4.54 -11.96 27.80
N TYR A 386 -5.58 -12.26 27.01
CA TYR A 386 -6.90 -12.60 27.48
C TYR A 386 -7.53 -13.76 26.71
N TYR A 387 -8.38 -14.54 27.43
CA TYR A 387 -9.34 -15.45 26.85
C TYR A 387 -10.73 -14.82 26.81
N GLU A 388 -11.43 -14.96 25.69
CA GLU A 388 -12.88 -14.83 25.64
C GLU A 388 -13.53 -15.97 26.38
N ILE A 389 -14.45 -15.70 27.31
CA ILE A 389 -15.22 -16.70 28.03
C ILE A 389 -16.66 -16.67 27.52
N THR A 390 -17.03 -17.69 26.78
CA THR A 390 -18.37 -17.78 26.19
C THR A 390 -19.41 -18.30 27.16
N SER A 391 -19.00 -19.07 28.18
CA SER A 391 -19.87 -19.51 29.27
C SER A 391 -19.06 -19.99 30.47
N GLY A 392 -19.71 -20.03 31.66
CA GLY A 392 -19.14 -20.54 32.88
C GLY A 392 -18.88 -19.50 33.97
N VAL A 393 -18.72 -18.23 33.62
CA VAL A 393 -18.61 -17.12 34.58
C VAL A 393 -19.51 -15.97 34.21
N SER A 394 -19.82 -15.12 35.19
CA SER A 394 -20.62 -13.91 35.01
C SER A 394 -19.78 -12.65 35.24
N LEU A 395 -20.15 -11.57 34.58
CA LEU A 395 -19.50 -10.26 34.78
C LEU A 395 -19.53 -9.87 36.27
N GLY A 396 -18.40 -9.39 36.75
CA GLY A 396 -18.26 -8.95 38.17
C GLY A 396 -17.86 -10.08 39.12
N GLU A 397 -17.87 -11.35 38.74
CA GLU A 397 -17.32 -12.43 39.58
C GLU A 397 -15.80 -12.24 39.78
N LYS A 398 -15.32 -12.61 40.96
CA LYS A 398 -13.89 -12.59 41.28
C LYS A 398 -13.25 -13.94 40.94
N VAL A 399 -12.16 -13.91 40.24
CA VAL A 399 -11.42 -15.11 39.77
C VAL A 399 -9.95 -14.95 40.19
N ILE A 400 -9.27 -16.04 40.50
CA ILE A 400 -7.83 -16.05 40.77
C ILE A 400 -7.08 -15.57 39.48
N THR A 401 -6.21 -14.57 39.66
CA THR A 401 -5.46 -13.95 38.54
C THR A 401 -4.42 -14.90 37.94
N VAL A 402 -3.70 -15.61 38.81
CA VAL A 402 -2.72 -16.62 38.41
C VAL A 402 -3.13 -17.93 39.04
N ALA A 403 -3.76 -18.77 38.22
CA ALA A 403 -4.25 -20.07 38.66
C ALA A 403 -3.10 -21.07 38.66
N ASP A 404 -2.95 -21.79 39.81
CA ASP A 404 -1.93 -22.81 40.02
C ASP A 404 -2.59 -24.19 40.07
N GLU A 405 -1.97 -25.21 39.49
CA GLU A 405 -2.41 -26.60 39.53
C GLU A 405 -2.46 -27.18 40.95
N ALA A 406 -1.72 -26.58 41.90
CA ALA A 406 -1.77 -26.95 43.33
C ALA A 406 -3.05 -26.50 44.04
N LEU A 407 -3.81 -25.58 43.44
CA LEU A 407 -5.03 -25.02 44.03
C LEU A 407 -6.17 -26.03 43.92
N LYS A 408 -6.81 -26.37 45.05
CA LYS A 408 -7.85 -27.38 45.11
C LYS A 408 -9.24 -26.75 45.22
N ASP A 409 -10.22 -27.41 44.66
CA ASP A 409 -11.62 -27.04 44.79
C ASP A 409 -12.03 -26.99 46.26
N GLY A 410 -12.76 -25.93 46.70
CA GLY A 410 -13.18 -25.72 48.07
C GLY A 410 -12.08 -25.19 49.03
N GLN A 411 -10.85 -24.98 48.58
CA GLN A 411 -9.76 -24.45 49.37
C GLN A 411 -10.05 -23.03 49.79
N LYS A 412 -9.72 -22.72 51.06
CA LYS A 412 -9.80 -21.35 51.60
C LYS A 412 -8.47 -20.62 51.33
N ILE A 413 -8.57 -19.41 50.84
CA ILE A 413 -7.42 -18.58 50.44
C ILE A 413 -7.43 -17.24 51.15
N LYS A 414 -6.28 -16.59 51.17
CA LYS A 414 -6.17 -15.15 51.46
C LYS A 414 -6.10 -14.40 50.15
N ILE A 415 -6.86 -13.31 50.04
CA ILE A 415 -6.80 -12.39 48.93
C ILE A 415 -5.66 -11.41 49.16
N ALA A 416 -4.70 -11.35 48.22
CA ALA A 416 -3.60 -10.40 48.27
C ALA A 416 -4.11 -8.96 48.12
N ASP A 417 -3.67 -8.08 49.03
CA ASP A 417 -4.07 -6.68 49.03
C ASP A 417 -3.13 -5.91 48.07
N LEU A 418 -3.59 -5.59 46.87
CA LEU A 418 -2.84 -4.91 45.80
C LEU A 418 -2.29 -3.51 46.19
N LYS A 419 -2.60 -3.00 47.43
CA LYS A 419 -2.14 -1.69 47.86
C LYS A 419 -0.69 -1.66 48.38
N LYS A 420 -0.01 -2.82 48.54
CA LYS A 420 1.35 -2.86 49.10
C LYS A 420 2.51 -2.80 48.11
N HIS A 421 2.28 -2.91 46.79
CA HIS A 421 3.36 -2.95 45.82
C HIS A 421 3.53 -1.70 44.93
N LYS A 422 2.86 -0.58 45.25
CA LYS A 422 3.03 0.66 44.49
C LYS A 422 4.17 1.59 44.97
N ASP A 423 4.87 1.24 46.07
CA ASP A 423 5.90 2.10 46.65
C ASP A 423 7.34 1.57 46.55
N GLU A 424 7.62 0.54 45.78
CA GLU A 424 9.00 0.19 45.45
C GLU A 424 9.47 0.95 44.21
N ASN A 425 10.04 2.13 44.52
CA ASN A 425 10.69 3.05 43.58
C ASN A 425 11.85 2.33 42.80
N PRO A 426 11.83 2.30 41.46
CA PRO A 426 12.89 1.68 40.68
C PRO A 426 14.22 2.45 40.66
N GLN A 427 14.41 3.45 41.50
CA GLN A 427 15.59 4.32 41.48
C GLN A 427 16.76 3.89 42.38
N LYS A 428 16.75 2.71 43.01
CA LYS A 428 17.85 2.27 43.90
C LYS A 428 18.81 1.25 43.30
N MET A 429 18.75 0.95 42.02
CA MET A 429 19.73 0.06 41.33
C MET A 429 20.60 0.78 40.30
N LYS A 430 21.14 1.95 40.64
CA LYS A 430 22.23 2.58 39.86
C LYS A 430 23.22 3.29 40.76
N LYS A 431 23.90 2.57 41.62
CA LYS A 431 25.18 3.00 42.23
C LYS A 431 25.91 1.75 42.67
N ASP A 432 26.74 1.19 41.80
CA ASP A 432 27.96 0.48 42.09
C ASP A 432 28.41 -0.25 40.81
N ASN A 433 28.87 0.52 39.83
CA ASN A 433 29.81 -0.01 38.83
C ASN A 433 30.72 1.14 38.40
N LYS A 434 31.78 1.34 39.20
CA LYS A 434 32.91 2.20 38.86
C LYS A 434 33.86 1.40 37.98
N PRO A 435 34.23 1.78 36.80
CA PRO A 435 35.23 1.08 36.04
C PRO A 435 36.61 1.36 36.65
N ARG A 436 37.35 0.29 36.95
CA ARG A 436 38.77 0.37 37.29
C ARG A 436 39.56 0.84 36.09
N GLN A 437 40.24 1.95 36.22
CA GLN A 437 41.33 2.36 35.37
C GLN A 437 42.49 1.38 35.52
N GLY A 438 42.91 0.77 34.46
CA GLY A 438 44.15 0.05 34.32
C GLY A 438 45.01 0.76 33.27
N GLY A 439 46.15 1.33 33.74
CA GLY A 439 47.06 2.13 32.95
C GLY A 439 48.00 1.29 32.08
N GLY A 440 48.45 1.91 31.07
CA GLY A 440 49.56 1.92 30.20
C GLY A 440 50.33 0.64 29.86
N PRO A 441 51.37 0.61 29.01
CA PRO A 441 52.17 1.73 28.52
C PRO A 441 52.46 1.69 27.00
N GLY A 442 53.01 2.78 26.57
CA GLY A 442 53.45 3.24 25.31
C GLY A 442 54.36 2.39 24.43
N GLY A 443 54.51 2.85 23.22
CA GLY A 443 55.53 2.45 22.24
C GLY A 443 55.35 3.18 20.91
N PRO A 444 56.40 3.45 20.17
CA PRO A 444 56.69 4.75 19.57
C PRO A 444 56.43 4.85 18.06
N PRO A 445 56.79 5.95 17.42
CA PRO A 445 56.24 6.41 16.15
C PRO A 445 57.02 5.97 14.91
N ARG A 446 56.31 5.84 13.83
CA ARG A 446 56.87 6.16 12.50
C ARG A 446 55.72 6.55 11.54
#